data_df042137c5d3a6ce9bcdd34ca1dc3f09
#
_entry.id   df042137c5d3a6ce9bcdd34ca1dc3f09
#
_cell.length_a   1.000
_cell.length_b   1.000
_cell.length_c   1.000
_cell.angle_alpha   90.00
_cell.angle_beta   90.00
_cell.angle_gamma   90.00
#
_symmetry.space_group_name_H-M   'P 1'
#
loop_
_entity.id
_entity.type
_entity.pdbx_description
1 polymer ?
#
loop_
_entity_poly.entity_id
_entity_poly.type
_entity_poly.pdbx_seq_one_letter_code
_entity_poly.pdbx_strand_id
1 'polypeptide(L)'
;MKQKRIWTLAATLTFAGLTMLTSCSNEDNGIVYPTPTPEKPAEPSQVKPDYLKAGDKVALISPSYYTPMENVEKTAEVLRGWGLEPVIGPNVGKVVDGRYAGTVAERVSDIRWAMGDPSVKAIICNRGGYGTIQLIDHLSLAELKASPKWLVGFSDISTLHGLATRAGVMSIHGTMSSFLAKGGTDATSTLMRDLLLGNVPRYELPAHEQNIEGQASGVLVGGNLCTFVPNLGSQADATQGNDLILFVEEVGESMHNIDRQMRILQMNGVLNRCKGVILGEFADCGTEFTYGSVEAMLHEMLKEYGIPVLCGFPGGHGDVNLPLVMGAPVTIDVRADGATLQFNIDGTQCEVRTADITATVTPAAARMVMAGKHE
;
A
#
# COMPACT_ATOMS: atom_id res chain seq x y z
N MET A 1 -6.10 -74.98 -13.27
CA MET A 1 -5.11 -75.42 -14.27
C MET A 1 -4.28 -74.24 -14.75
N LYS A 2 -2.93 -74.41 -14.74
CA LYS A 2 -1.83 -73.62 -15.29
C LYS A 2 -1.39 -72.40 -14.50
N GLN A 3 -0.38 -72.63 -13.63
CA GLN A 3 0.63 -71.70 -13.14
C GLN A 3 1.44 -71.09 -14.29
N LYS A 4 1.81 -69.83 -14.18
CA LYS A 4 3.01 -69.26 -14.84
C LYS A 4 3.87 -68.52 -13.80
N ARG A 5 5.12 -68.98 -13.76
CA ARG A 5 6.21 -68.53 -12.89
C ARG A 5 6.69 -67.12 -13.27
N ILE A 6 6.97 -66.34 -12.26
CA ILE A 6 7.66 -65.06 -12.34
C ILE A 6 9.12 -65.29 -12.00
N TRP A 7 10.04 -64.88 -12.90
CA TRP A 7 11.47 -64.89 -12.66
C TRP A 7 11.90 -63.53 -12.03
N THR A 8 12.53 -63.65 -10.89
CA THR A 8 13.20 -62.51 -10.22
C THR A 8 14.65 -62.49 -10.68
N LEU A 9 15.10 -61.38 -11.27
CA LEU A 9 16.53 -61.13 -11.51
C LEU A 9 17.02 -60.13 -10.42
N ALA A 10 17.89 -60.62 -9.55
CA ALA A 10 18.65 -59.78 -8.64
C ALA A 10 19.98 -59.45 -9.31
N ALA A 11 20.25 -58.15 -9.48
CA ALA A 11 21.54 -57.65 -9.91
C ALA A 11 22.27 -57.07 -8.68
N THR A 12 23.29 -57.77 -8.26
CA THR A 12 24.26 -57.35 -7.23
C THR A 12 25.33 -56.46 -7.85
N LEU A 13 25.42 -55.20 -7.49
CA LEU A 13 26.56 -54.34 -7.82
C LEU A 13 27.50 -54.25 -6.61
N THR A 14 28.65 -54.87 -6.76
CA THR A 14 29.79 -54.74 -5.84
C THR A 14 30.58 -53.48 -6.15
N PHE A 15 30.66 -52.57 -5.16
CA PHE A 15 31.57 -51.41 -5.20
C PHE A 15 32.90 -51.82 -4.59
N ALA A 16 33.94 -51.85 -5.41
CA ALA A 16 35.32 -51.99 -4.95
C ALA A 16 35.88 -50.62 -4.65
N GLY A 17 36.25 -50.37 -3.41
CA GLY A 17 36.93 -49.13 -2.98
C GLY A 17 38.40 -49.11 -3.48
N LEU A 18 38.79 -47.99 -4.00
CA LEU A 18 40.21 -47.67 -4.23
C LEU A 18 40.53 -46.34 -3.53
N THR A 19 41.13 -46.47 -2.37
CA THR A 19 41.76 -45.33 -1.65
C THR A 19 43.10 -45.07 -2.26
N MET A 20 43.28 -43.93 -2.96
CA MET A 20 44.58 -43.36 -3.26
C MET A 20 44.76 -42.09 -2.44
N LEU A 21 45.59 -42.16 -1.43
CA LEU A 21 46.21 -41.03 -0.77
C LEU A 21 47.33 -40.49 -1.67
N THR A 22 47.11 -39.39 -2.34
CA THR A 22 48.20 -38.56 -2.90
C THR A 22 48.20 -37.23 -2.18
N SER A 23 49.19 -37.08 -1.31
CA SER A 23 49.62 -35.81 -0.80
C SER A 23 50.29 -35.02 -1.94
N CYS A 24 49.65 -33.93 -2.37
CA CYS A 24 50.31 -32.90 -3.15
C CYS A 24 50.26 -31.61 -2.34
N SER A 25 51.43 -31.20 -1.89
CA SER A 25 51.69 -29.83 -1.46
C SER A 25 51.57 -28.93 -2.68
N ASN A 26 50.50 -28.15 -2.77
CA ASN A 26 50.38 -27.05 -3.69
C ASN A 26 50.71 -25.74 -2.96
N GLU A 27 51.76 -25.10 -3.40
CA GLU A 27 52.00 -23.68 -3.13
C GLU A 27 50.79 -22.88 -3.65
N ASP A 28 50.10 -22.24 -2.74
CA ASP A 28 48.99 -21.32 -3.04
C ASP A 28 49.54 -20.09 -3.80
N ASN A 29 49.49 -20.15 -5.11
CA ASN A 29 49.53 -18.94 -5.93
C ASN A 29 48.17 -18.24 -5.75
N GLY A 30 48.12 -17.32 -4.78
CA GLY A 30 46.94 -16.58 -4.41
C GLY A 30 46.35 -15.70 -5.53
N ILE A 31 45.61 -16.31 -6.45
CA ILE A 31 44.69 -15.57 -7.29
C ILE A 31 43.39 -15.45 -6.51
N VAL A 32 43.31 -14.37 -5.74
CA VAL A 32 42.02 -13.96 -5.13
C VAL A 32 41.16 -13.40 -6.27
N TYR A 33 40.25 -14.20 -6.75
CA TYR A 33 39.17 -13.66 -7.58
C TYR A 33 38.32 -12.73 -6.69
N PRO A 34 38.20 -11.42 -7.03
CA PRO A 34 37.29 -10.57 -6.29
C PRO A 34 35.90 -11.17 -6.42
N THR A 35 35.32 -11.60 -5.31
CA THR A 35 33.91 -11.94 -5.24
C THR A 35 33.16 -10.68 -5.70
N PRO A 36 32.36 -10.71 -6.79
CA PRO A 36 31.60 -9.56 -7.16
C PRO A 36 30.69 -9.24 -5.98
N THR A 37 30.93 -8.08 -5.36
CA THR A 37 29.99 -7.51 -4.40
C THR A 37 28.70 -7.41 -5.18
N PRO A 38 27.59 -8.04 -4.73
CA PRO A 38 26.32 -7.85 -5.41
C PRO A 38 26.06 -6.35 -5.45
N GLU A 39 26.07 -5.75 -6.63
CA GLU A 39 25.62 -4.38 -6.80
C GLU A 39 24.23 -4.31 -6.21
N LYS A 40 24.07 -3.50 -5.13
CA LYS A 40 22.75 -3.19 -4.58
C LYS A 40 21.94 -2.68 -5.78
N PRO A 41 20.81 -3.33 -6.15
CA PRO A 41 19.98 -2.80 -7.21
C PRO A 41 19.68 -1.34 -6.88
N ALA A 42 19.98 -0.41 -7.78
CA ALA A 42 19.66 0.98 -7.59
C ALA A 42 18.16 1.05 -7.33
N GLU A 43 17.79 1.52 -6.14
CA GLU A 43 16.37 1.73 -5.83
C GLU A 43 15.82 2.67 -6.90
N PRO A 44 14.70 2.33 -7.55
CA PRO A 44 14.14 3.21 -8.56
C PRO A 44 13.89 4.56 -7.90
N SER A 45 14.51 5.62 -8.43
CA SER A 45 14.24 6.97 -7.97
C SER A 45 12.75 7.21 -8.12
N GLN A 46 12.05 7.46 -7.00
CA GLN A 46 10.62 7.67 -7.00
C GLN A 46 10.32 9.02 -7.66
N VAL A 47 9.53 9.01 -8.71
CA VAL A 47 9.08 10.21 -9.41
C VAL A 47 7.82 10.72 -8.71
N LYS A 48 7.90 11.94 -8.20
CA LYS A 48 6.72 12.66 -7.73
C LYS A 48 6.01 13.28 -8.95
N PRO A 49 4.72 12.97 -9.19
CA PRO A 49 3.94 13.66 -10.21
C PRO A 49 3.87 15.17 -9.93
N ASP A 50 3.66 15.97 -10.97
CA ASP A 50 3.47 17.42 -10.82
C ASP A 50 2.25 17.74 -9.96
N TYR A 51 2.37 18.75 -9.11
CA TYR A 51 1.21 19.28 -8.38
C TYR A 51 0.20 19.91 -9.35
N LEU A 52 -1.07 19.77 -8.99
CA LEU A 52 -2.17 20.28 -9.81
C LEU A 52 -2.25 21.80 -9.77
N LYS A 53 -2.77 22.35 -10.87
CA LYS A 53 -3.07 23.78 -11.03
C LYS A 53 -4.53 23.93 -11.44
N ALA A 54 -5.07 25.13 -11.27
CA ALA A 54 -6.40 25.44 -11.76
C ALA A 54 -6.54 25.11 -13.26
N GLY A 55 -7.61 24.40 -13.61
CA GLY A 55 -7.90 23.90 -14.95
C GLY A 55 -7.29 22.55 -15.31
N ASP A 56 -6.46 21.96 -14.43
CA ASP A 56 -5.93 20.61 -14.68
C ASP A 56 -7.02 19.55 -14.66
N LYS A 57 -6.90 18.58 -15.58
CA LYS A 57 -7.85 17.47 -15.67
C LYS A 57 -7.59 16.39 -14.63
N VAL A 58 -8.68 15.96 -14.02
CA VAL A 58 -8.70 14.85 -13.04
C VAL A 58 -9.65 13.77 -13.54
N ALA A 59 -9.12 12.57 -13.79
CA ALA A 59 -9.92 11.42 -14.20
C ALA A 59 -10.59 10.76 -12.99
N LEU A 60 -11.88 10.47 -13.12
CA LEU A 60 -12.65 9.64 -12.16
C LEU A 60 -12.81 8.26 -12.79
N ILE A 61 -12.27 7.21 -12.14
CA ILE A 61 -12.33 5.83 -12.63
C ILE A 61 -12.81 4.88 -11.52
N SER A 62 -13.33 3.73 -11.91
CA SER A 62 -13.78 2.69 -10.98
C SER A 62 -13.01 1.38 -11.20
N PRO A 63 -11.80 1.22 -10.62
CA PRO A 63 -10.98 0.03 -10.86
C PRO A 63 -11.40 -1.20 -10.03
N SER A 64 -12.30 -1.03 -9.07
CA SER A 64 -12.76 -2.03 -8.09
C SER A 64 -14.28 -2.23 -8.17
N TYR A 65 -15.01 -1.95 -7.08
CA TYR A 65 -16.46 -2.00 -7.08
C TYR A 65 -17.09 -0.79 -7.75
N TYR A 66 -18.31 -0.97 -8.24
CA TYR A 66 -19.08 0.11 -8.86
C TYR A 66 -19.41 1.21 -7.83
N THR A 67 -19.54 2.41 -8.33
CA THR A 67 -20.02 3.58 -7.57
C THR A 67 -21.25 4.13 -8.26
N PRO A 68 -22.34 4.45 -7.53
CA PRO A 68 -23.50 5.11 -8.11
C PRO A 68 -23.08 6.39 -8.86
N MET A 69 -23.61 6.58 -10.07
CA MET A 69 -23.26 7.74 -10.90
C MET A 69 -23.54 9.06 -10.20
N GLU A 70 -24.59 9.13 -9.38
CA GLU A 70 -24.87 10.30 -8.55
C GLU A 70 -23.69 10.72 -7.67
N ASN A 71 -22.99 9.75 -7.06
CA ASN A 71 -21.79 10.05 -6.25
C ASN A 71 -20.61 10.51 -7.12
N VAL A 72 -20.46 9.93 -8.32
CA VAL A 72 -19.41 10.34 -9.26
C VAL A 72 -19.65 11.78 -9.73
N GLU A 73 -20.89 12.12 -10.06
CA GLU A 73 -21.28 13.46 -10.50
C GLU A 73 -21.10 14.50 -9.38
N LYS A 74 -21.54 14.19 -8.15
CA LYS A 74 -21.28 15.04 -6.97
C LYS A 74 -19.77 15.24 -6.72
N THR A 75 -18.97 14.20 -6.89
CA THR A 75 -17.51 14.31 -6.79
C THR A 75 -16.97 15.23 -7.90
N ALA A 76 -17.48 15.13 -9.12
CA ALA A 76 -17.10 16.02 -10.18
C ALA A 76 -17.45 17.49 -9.86
N GLU A 77 -18.58 17.75 -9.20
CA GLU A 77 -18.93 19.10 -8.72
C GLU A 77 -17.93 19.61 -7.67
N VAL A 78 -17.54 18.77 -6.72
CA VAL A 78 -16.52 19.10 -5.70
C VAL A 78 -15.20 19.47 -6.37
N LEU A 79 -14.73 18.67 -7.34
CA LEU A 79 -13.49 18.94 -8.07
C LEU A 79 -13.56 20.24 -8.87
N ARG A 80 -14.69 20.56 -9.50
CA ARG A 80 -14.90 21.89 -10.14
C ARG A 80 -14.83 23.01 -9.11
N GLY A 81 -15.40 22.81 -7.91
CA GLY A 81 -15.27 23.74 -6.79
C GLY A 81 -13.82 23.95 -6.33
N TRP A 82 -12.94 22.97 -6.54
CA TRP A 82 -11.50 23.09 -6.31
C TRP A 82 -10.74 23.77 -7.48
N GLY A 83 -11.46 24.15 -8.55
CA GLY A 83 -10.88 24.76 -9.75
C GLY A 83 -10.30 23.76 -10.74
N LEU A 84 -10.64 22.48 -10.64
CA LEU A 84 -10.15 21.39 -11.51
C LEU A 84 -11.19 21.02 -12.58
N GLU A 85 -10.75 20.32 -13.62
CA GLU A 85 -11.61 19.81 -14.69
C GLU A 85 -11.80 18.29 -14.55
N PRO A 86 -12.90 17.80 -13.94
CA PRO A 86 -13.15 16.37 -13.83
C PRO A 86 -13.55 15.76 -15.17
N VAL A 87 -12.98 14.60 -15.50
CA VAL A 87 -13.36 13.75 -16.64
C VAL A 87 -13.69 12.36 -16.16
N ILE A 88 -14.80 11.81 -16.62
CA ILE A 88 -15.31 10.51 -16.15
C ILE A 88 -14.87 9.43 -17.11
N GLY A 89 -14.33 8.32 -16.56
CA GLY A 89 -13.89 7.16 -17.34
C GLY A 89 -15.02 6.55 -18.17
N PRO A 90 -14.75 6.10 -19.40
CA PRO A 90 -15.78 5.61 -20.34
C PRO A 90 -16.62 4.44 -19.81
N ASN A 91 -16.08 3.64 -18.88
CA ASN A 91 -16.76 2.46 -18.33
C ASN A 91 -17.31 2.70 -16.92
N VAL A 92 -17.15 3.88 -16.35
CA VAL A 92 -17.72 4.23 -15.04
C VAL A 92 -19.24 4.13 -15.09
N GLY A 93 -19.84 3.56 -14.04
CA GLY A 93 -21.28 3.29 -13.97
C GLY A 93 -21.69 1.88 -14.43
N LYS A 94 -20.80 1.13 -15.08
CA LYS A 94 -21.04 -0.27 -15.40
C LYS A 94 -21.06 -1.14 -14.13
N VAL A 95 -21.86 -2.20 -14.17
CA VAL A 95 -21.98 -3.17 -13.07
C VAL A 95 -21.89 -4.59 -13.63
N VAL A 96 -21.01 -5.41 -13.06
CA VAL A 96 -20.88 -6.84 -13.36
C VAL A 96 -20.96 -7.60 -12.05
N ASP A 97 -21.67 -8.74 -12.06
CA ASP A 97 -21.91 -9.60 -10.91
C ASP A 97 -22.44 -8.85 -9.67
N GLY A 98 -23.21 -7.76 -9.91
CA GLY A 98 -23.81 -6.92 -8.88
C GLY A 98 -22.82 -6.08 -8.05
N ARG A 99 -21.51 -6.18 -8.30
CA ARG A 99 -20.48 -5.55 -7.46
C ARG A 99 -19.38 -4.82 -8.24
N TYR A 100 -18.79 -5.45 -9.26
CA TYR A 100 -17.66 -4.89 -9.99
C TYR A 100 -18.08 -3.75 -10.90
N ALA A 101 -17.20 -2.77 -11.05
CA ALA A 101 -17.41 -1.66 -11.97
C ALA A 101 -17.05 -2.02 -13.43
N GLY A 102 -17.70 -3.04 -13.96
CA GLY A 102 -17.41 -3.61 -15.27
C GLY A 102 -16.48 -4.84 -15.20
N THR A 103 -16.20 -5.40 -16.37
CA THR A 103 -15.26 -6.51 -16.57
C THR A 103 -13.82 -6.07 -16.25
N VAL A 104 -12.91 -7.03 -16.07
CA VAL A 104 -11.46 -6.75 -15.94
C VAL A 104 -10.97 -5.89 -17.11
N ALA A 105 -11.33 -6.24 -18.35
CA ALA A 105 -10.91 -5.51 -19.54
C ALA A 105 -11.39 -4.04 -19.53
N GLU A 106 -12.62 -3.78 -19.09
CA GLU A 106 -13.19 -2.43 -19.02
C GLU A 106 -12.50 -1.58 -17.95
N ARG A 107 -12.25 -2.15 -16.75
CA ARG A 107 -11.54 -1.47 -15.68
C ARG A 107 -10.08 -1.15 -16.05
N VAL A 108 -9.39 -2.08 -16.71
CA VAL A 108 -8.04 -1.85 -17.27
C VAL A 108 -8.06 -0.77 -18.36
N SER A 109 -9.09 -0.80 -19.23
CA SER A 109 -9.25 0.20 -20.30
C SER A 109 -9.38 1.62 -19.73
N ASP A 110 -10.14 1.80 -18.64
CA ASP A 110 -10.28 3.12 -18.00
C ASP A 110 -8.98 3.59 -17.35
N ILE A 111 -8.21 2.71 -16.72
CA ILE A 111 -6.88 3.05 -16.20
C ILE A 111 -5.97 3.49 -17.36
N ARG A 112 -5.90 2.71 -18.45
CA ARG A 112 -5.06 3.03 -19.60
C ARG A 112 -5.50 4.31 -20.30
N TRP A 113 -6.81 4.54 -20.42
CA TRP A 113 -7.35 5.78 -20.94
C TRP A 113 -6.89 6.98 -20.11
N ALA A 114 -7.03 6.92 -18.78
CA ALA A 114 -6.61 7.99 -17.90
C ALA A 114 -5.09 8.20 -17.91
N MET A 115 -4.31 7.11 -17.96
CA MET A 115 -2.84 7.17 -18.04
C MET A 115 -2.36 7.69 -19.39
N GLY A 116 -3.04 7.33 -20.49
CA GLY A 116 -2.65 7.67 -21.86
C GLY A 116 -2.97 9.13 -22.27
N ASP A 117 -3.92 9.79 -21.61
CA ASP A 117 -4.26 11.18 -21.90
C ASP A 117 -3.25 12.14 -21.21
N PRO A 118 -2.38 12.86 -21.95
CA PRO A 118 -1.39 13.76 -21.36
C PRO A 118 -1.99 14.98 -20.66
N SER A 119 -3.27 15.29 -20.93
CA SER A 119 -3.98 16.38 -20.27
C SER A 119 -4.49 16.00 -18.87
N VAL A 120 -4.66 14.71 -18.58
CA VAL A 120 -5.02 14.21 -17.25
C VAL A 120 -3.79 14.29 -16.34
N LYS A 121 -3.91 14.92 -15.18
CA LYS A 121 -2.84 15.12 -14.20
C LYS A 121 -3.00 14.27 -12.94
N ALA A 122 -4.23 13.93 -12.60
CA ALA A 122 -4.53 13.03 -11.49
C ALA A 122 -5.65 12.05 -11.86
N ILE A 123 -5.67 10.92 -11.15
CA ILE A 123 -6.66 9.86 -11.28
C ILE A 123 -7.21 9.60 -9.87
N ILE A 124 -8.48 9.87 -9.66
CA ILE A 124 -9.17 9.56 -8.40
C ILE A 124 -10.02 8.31 -8.61
N CYS A 125 -9.75 7.29 -7.80
CA CYS A 125 -10.55 6.07 -7.78
C CYS A 125 -11.89 6.34 -7.09
N ASN A 126 -12.99 5.90 -7.70
CA ASN A 126 -14.33 6.20 -7.19
C ASN A 126 -14.63 5.43 -5.90
N ARG A 127 -14.15 4.18 -5.79
CA ARG A 127 -14.38 3.32 -4.64
C ARG A 127 -13.35 2.19 -4.60
N GLY A 128 -13.08 1.68 -3.39
CA GLY A 128 -12.45 0.39 -3.16
C GLY A 128 -13.46 -0.76 -3.22
N GLY A 129 -13.25 -1.78 -2.41
CA GLY A 129 -14.04 -3.01 -2.36
C GLY A 129 -13.16 -4.22 -2.64
N TYR A 130 -13.29 -4.81 -3.83
CA TYR A 130 -12.45 -5.92 -4.27
C TYR A 130 -12.31 -5.91 -5.79
N GLY A 131 -11.15 -6.29 -6.30
CA GLY A 131 -10.97 -6.58 -7.71
C GLY A 131 -9.73 -5.98 -8.36
N THR A 132 -9.01 -5.06 -7.71
CA THR A 132 -7.77 -4.49 -8.27
C THR A 132 -6.67 -5.53 -8.42
N ILE A 133 -6.62 -6.54 -7.57
CA ILE A 133 -5.71 -7.69 -7.70
C ILE A 133 -5.87 -8.42 -9.05
N GLN A 134 -7.07 -8.44 -9.62
CA GLN A 134 -7.35 -9.03 -10.94
C GLN A 134 -6.72 -8.24 -12.09
N LEU A 135 -6.30 -6.99 -11.84
CA LEU A 135 -5.78 -6.08 -12.85
C LEU A 135 -4.24 -6.15 -12.98
N ILE A 136 -3.56 -6.75 -12.01
CA ILE A 136 -2.10 -6.72 -11.89
C ILE A 136 -1.44 -7.18 -13.20
N ASP A 137 -1.82 -8.35 -13.71
CA ASP A 137 -1.19 -8.95 -14.90
C ASP A 137 -1.56 -8.22 -16.21
N HIS A 138 -2.52 -7.29 -16.16
CA HIS A 138 -2.96 -6.53 -17.31
C HIS A 138 -2.39 -5.11 -17.36
N LEU A 139 -1.62 -4.68 -16.34
CA LEU A 139 -1.02 -3.35 -16.27
C LEU A 139 0.51 -3.49 -16.34
N SER A 140 1.17 -2.57 -17.03
CA SER A 140 2.62 -2.58 -17.16
C SER A 140 3.25 -1.50 -16.29
N LEU A 141 4.30 -1.85 -15.54
CA LEU A 141 5.09 -0.87 -14.79
C LEU A 141 5.70 0.19 -15.72
N ALA A 142 6.03 -0.18 -16.96
CA ALA A 142 6.55 0.75 -17.95
C ALA A 142 5.50 1.80 -18.38
N GLU A 143 4.21 1.40 -18.54
CA GLU A 143 3.11 2.31 -18.83
C GLU A 143 2.93 3.33 -17.70
N LEU A 144 2.93 2.88 -16.45
CA LEU A 144 2.82 3.76 -15.26
C LEU A 144 4.00 4.74 -15.17
N LYS A 145 5.22 4.25 -15.38
CA LYS A 145 6.44 5.07 -15.34
C LYS A 145 6.50 6.11 -16.46
N ALA A 146 6.00 5.77 -17.65
CA ALA A 146 6.03 6.66 -18.82
C ALA A 146 5.12 7.88 -18.68
N SER A 147 4.09 7.82 -17.82
CA SER A 147 3.12 8.90 -17.62
C SER A 147 2.81 9.07 -16.12
N PRO A 148 3.74 9.62 -15.34
CA PRO A 148 3.55 9.80 -13.89
C PRO A 148 2.37 10.72 -13.61
N LYS A 149 1.37 10.21 -12.87
CA LYS A 149 0.17 10.93 -12.46
C LYS A 149 -0.15 10.60 -11.01
N TRP A 150 -0.76 11.54 -10.30
CA TRP A 150 -1.30 11.25 -8.98
C TRP A 150 -2.43 10.21 -9.10
N LEU A 151 -2.20 9.02 -8.58
CA LEU A 151 -3.24 8.00 -8.36
C LEU A 151 -3.71 8.12 -6.92
N VAL A 152 -5.01 8.39 -6.74
CA VAL A 152 -5.62 8.65 -5.42
C VAL A 152 -6.65 7.58 -5.09
N GLY A 153 -6.59 7.05 -3.88
CA GLY A 153 -7.54 6.08 -3.34
C GLY A 153 -6.97 5.35 -2.13
N PHE A 154 -7.72 4.43 -1.56
CA PHE A 154 -7.30 3.59 -0.44
C PHE A 154 -8.05 2.24 -0.45
N SER A 155 -7.91 1.41 0.59
CA SER A 155 -8.57 0.10 0.62
C SER A 155 -8.03 -0.82 -0.48
N ASP A 156 -8.88 -1.41 -1.32
CA ASP A 156 -8.49 -2.26 -2.46
C ASP A 156 -7.51 -1.56 -3.43
N ILE A 157 -7.48 -0.22 -3.45
CA ILE A 157 -6.55 0.57 -4.26
C ILE A 157 -5.09 0.41 -3.78
N SER A 158 -4.84 -0.13 -2.61
CA SER A 158 -3.49 -0.46 -2.11
C SER A 158 -2.70 -1.32 -3.10
N THR A 159 -3.35 -2.19 -3.85
CA THR A 159 -2.74 -2.96 -4.95
C THR A 159 -2.19 -2.04 -6.06
N LEU A 160 -2.94 -1.01 -6.46
CA LEU A 160 -2.50 -0.05 -7.46
C LEU A 160 -1.40 0.88 -6.94
N HIS A 161 -1.40 1.21 -5.64
CA HIS A 161 -0.28 1.90 -4.99
C HIS A 161 1.00 1.05 -5.04
N GLY A 162 0.86 -0.27 -4.83
CA GLY A 162 1.97 -1.22 -5.00
C GLY A 162 2.55 -1.18 -6.41
N LEU A 163 1.71 -1.22 -7.45
CA LEU A 163 2.14 -1.10 -8.86
C LEU A 163 2.82 0.25 -9.13
N ALA A 164 2.25 1.37 -8.63
CA ALA A 164 2.82 2.70 -8.80
C ALA A 164 4.21 2.79 -8.16
N THR A 165 4.35 2.33 -6.90
CA THR A 165 5.64 2.29 -6.19
C THR A 165 6.67 1.44 -6.94
N ARG A 166 6.28 0.28 -7.47
CA ARG A 166 7.14 -0.58 -8.29
C ARG A 166 7.53 0.05 -9.63
N ALA A 167 6.65 0.86 -10.20
CA ALA A 167 6.95 1.67 -11.38
C ALA A 167 7.87 2.86 -11.08
N GLY A 168 8.15 3.14 -9.81
CA GLY A 168 8.92 4.30 -9.38
C GLY A 168 8.11 5.59 -9.41
N VAL A 169 6.78 5.54 -9.19
CA VAL A 169 5.88 6.69 -9.19
C VAL A 169 5.18 6.80 -7.85
N MET A 170 5.18 7.99 -7.26
CA MET A 170 4.44 8.26 -6.03
C MET A 170 2.92 8.31 -6.30
N SER A 171 2.14 7.93 -5.29
CA SER A 171 0.68 7.93 -5.34
C SER A 171 0.10 8.37 -4.00
N ILE A 172 -1.20 8.61 -3.89
CA ILE A 172 -1.81 9.12 -2.65
C ILE A 172 -2.83 8.11 -2.12
N HIS A 173 -2.50 7.48 -0.97
CA HIS A 173 -3.51 6.86 -0.12
C HIS A 173 -4.36 7.98 0.45
N GLY A 174 -5.64 8.03 0.09
CA GLY A 174 -6.50 9.14 0.47
C GLY A 174 -7.94 8.94 0.02
N THR A 175 -8.77 9.92 0.33
CA THR A 175 -10.23 9.86 0.15
C THR A 175 -10.65 9.63 -1.31
N MET A 176 -11.78 8.96 -1.51
CA MET A 176 -12.35 8.56 -2.79
C MET A 176 -13.72 9.21 -3.03
N SER A 177 -14.29 9.03 -4.23
CA SER A 177 -15.57 9.65 -4.61
C SER A 177 -16.71 9.36 -3.63
N SER A 178 -16.77 8.16 -3.04
CA SER A 178 -17.80 7.82 -2.05
C SER A 178 -17.79 8.73 -0.81
N PHE A 179 -16.67 9.37 -0.51
CA PHE A 179 -16.51 10.33 0.58
C PHE A 179 -16.62 11.77 0.06
N LEU A 180 -15.95 12.11 -1.05
CA LEU A 180 -15.99 13.44 -1.68
C LEU A 180 -17.41 13.87 -2.06
N ALA A 181 -18.25 12.92 -2.49
CA ALA A 181 -19.67 13.16 -2.80
C ALA A 181 -20.49 13.72 -1.62
N LYS A 182 -19.95 13.71 -0.40
CA LYS A 182 -20.58 14.33 0.78
C LYS A 182 -20.31 15.84 0.88
N GLY A 183 -19.57 16.42 -0.07
CA GLY A 183 -19.33 17.86 -0.16
C GLY A 183 -17.85 18.28 -0.19
N GLY A 184 -16.93 17.40 0.18
CA GLY A 184 -15.48 17.64 0.05
C GLY A 184 -14.93 18.79 0.92
N THR A 185 -15.62 19.14 2.01
CA THR A 185 -15.25 20.24 2.91
C THR A 185 -14.75 19.76 4.27
N ASP A 186 -14.81 18.46 4.52
CA ASP A 186 -14.23 17.87 5.73
C ASP A 186 -12.69 17.98 5.71
N ALA A 187 -12.05 17.80 6.87
CA ALA A 187 -10.61 17.96 7.02
C ALA A 187 -9.82 17.00 6.11
N THR A 188 -10.26 15.75 5.97
CA THR A 188 -9.63 14.74 5.12
C THR A 188 -9.63 15.17 3.64
N SER A 189 -10.80 15.57 3.14
CA SER A 189 -10.97 16.05 1.76
C SER A 189 -10.17 17.33 1.49
N THR A 190 -10.15 18.24 2.47
CA THR A 190 -9.40 19.50 2.39
C THR A 190 -7.90 19.23 2.32
N LEU A 191 -7.35 18.39 3.19
CA LEU A 191 -5.93 18.05 3.20
C LEU A 191 -5.51 17.30 1.93
N MET A 192 -6.36 16.41 1.40
CA MET A 192 -6.09 15.76 0.11
C MET A 192 -6.06 16.78 -1.05
N ARG A 193 -7.01 17.72 -1.10
CA ARG A 193 -6.99 18.81 -2.07
C ARG A 193 -5.70 19.62 -1.95
N ASP A 194 -5.36 20.02 -0.75
CA ASP A 194 -4.20 20.86 -0.48
C ASP A 194 -2.90 20.15 -0.86
N LEU A 195 -2.78 18.85 -0.56
CA LEU A 195 -1.66 18.02 -1.01
C LEU A 195 -1.57 17.96 -2.54
N LEU A 196 -2.67 17.74 -3.24
CA LEU A 196 -2.70 17.73 -4.71
C LEU A 196 -2.26 19.08 -5.31
N LEU A 197 -2.49 20.18 -4.58
CA LEU A 197 -2.12 21.56 -4.99
C LEU A 197 -0.72 21.97 -4.47
N GLY A 198 0.03 21.08 -3.81
CA GLY A 198 1.42 21.29 -3.41
C GLY A 198 1.62 21.73 -1.96
N ASN A 199 0.59 21.70 -1.14
CA ASN A 199 0.71 21.90 0.31
C ASN A 199 0.90 20.52 0.97
N VAL A 200 2.14 20.20 1.31
CA VAL A 200 2.52 18.87 1.83
C VAL A 200 2.33 18.84 3.36
N PRO A 201 1.50 17.95 3.89
CA PRO A 201 1.28 17.88 5.33
C PRO A 201 2.51 17.33 6.05
N ARG A 202 2.85 17.95 7.18
CA ARG A 202 3.69 17.40 8.23
C ARG A 202 2.80 17.13 9.42
N TYR A 203 2.61 15.85 9.74
CA TYR A 203 1.71 15.44 10.79
C TYR A 203 2.36 15.47 12.16
N GLU A 204 1.66 16.02 13.16
CA GLU A 204 1.97 15.94 14.57
C GLU A 204 0.88 15.12 15.27
N LEU A 205 1.29 14.02 15.90
CA LEU A 205 0.41 13.08 16.59
C LEU A 205 0.61 13.16 18.09
N PRO A 206 -0.46 12.99 18.88
CA PRO A 206 -0.33 12.84 20.33
C PRO A 206 0.43 11.55 20.69
N ALA A 207 0.86 11.47 21.93
CA ALA A 207 1.42 10.24 22.48
C ALA A 207 0.42 9.08 22.41
N HIS A 208 0.92 7.88 22.13
CA HIS A 208 0.14 6.65 22.11
C HIS A 208 0.86 5.59 22.94
N GLU A 209 0.12 4.84 23.78
CA GLU A 209 0.70 3.86 24.72
C GLU A 209 1.46 2.72 24.04
N GLN A 210 1.12 2.40 22.79
CA GLN A 210 1.76 1.35 21.99
C GLN A 210 2.87 1.88 21.08
N ASN A 211 3.26 3.14 21.18
CA ASN A 211 4.41 3.68 20.46
C ASN A 211 5.70 2.96 20.86
N ILE A 212 6.61 2.79 19.90
CA ILE A 212 8.01 2.43 20.15
C ILE A 212 8.85 3.62 19.73
N GLU A 213 9.56 4.23 20.70
CA GLU A 213 10.34 5.43 20.48
C GLU A 213 11.50 5.23 19.52
N GLY A 214 11.83 6.25 18.77
CA GLY A 214 12.97 6.30 17.85
C GLY A 214 12.68 7.17 16.63
N GLN A 215 13.71 7.37 15.82
CA GLN A 215 13.63 8.12 14.58
C GLN A 215 14.08 7.22 13.42
N ALA A 216 13.33 7.27 12.32
CA ALA A 216 13.69 6.54 11.12
C ALA A 216 13.27 7.29 9.86
N SER A 217 14.00 7.03 8.77
CA SER A 217 13.65 7.51 7.43
C SER A 217 13.69 6.35 6.45
N GLY A 218 12.80 6.38 5.46
CA GLY A 218 12.70 5.35 4.44
C GLY A 218 11.61 5.67 3.42
N VAL A 219 11.33 4.71 2.55
CA VAL A 219 10.27 4.83 1.54
C VAL A 219 8.96 4.31 2.15
N LEU A 220 7.90 5.12 2.07
CA LEU A 220 6.58 4.74 2.58
C LEU A 220 5.90 3.74 1.66
N VAL A 221 5.60 2.55 2.19
CA VAL A 221 4.91 1.47 1.49
C VAL A 221 3.82 0.88 2.38
N GLY A 222 2.86 0.19 1.80
CA GLY A 222 1.80 -0.45 2.58
C GLY A 222 0.40 -0.05 2.14
N GLY A 223 -0.53 0.06 3.11
CA GLY A 223 -1.95 0.36 2.92
C GLY A 223 -2.83 -0.61 3.69
N ASN A 224 -4.01 -0.95 3.13
CA ASN A 224 -4.89 -1.96 3.71
C ASN A 224 -4.19 -3.33 3.71
N LEU A 225 -4.09 -3.94 4.88
CA LEU A 225 -3.21 -5.09 5.12
C LEU A 225 -3.64 -6.31 4.29
N CYS A 226 -4.94 -6.62 4.26
CA CYS A 226 -5.43 -7.79 3.53
C CYS A 226 -5.45 -7.61 2.01
N THR A 227 -5.27 -6.39 1.49
CA THR A 227 -5.06 -6.14 0.06
C THR A 227 -3.59 -5.96 -0.30
N PHE A 228 -2.75 -5.54 0.64
CA PHE A 228 -1.33 -5.33 0.44
C PHE A 228 -0.53 -6.64 0.46
N VAL A 229 -0.75 -7.48 1.47
CA VAL A 229 0.01 -8.72 1.67
C VAL A 229 -0.13 -9.73 0.50
N PRO A 230 -1.31 -9.94 -0.11
CA PRO A 230 -1.44 -10.84 -1.26
C PRO A 230 -0.63 -10.42 -2.50
N ASN A 231 -0.12 -9.19 -2.55
CA ASN A 231 0.72 -8.74 -3.67
C ASN A 231 2.17 -9.19 -3.57
N LEU A 232 2.61 -9.78 -2.45
CA LEU A 232 3.98 -10.27 -2.27
C LEU A 232 4.38 -11.22 -3.40
N GLY A 233 5.57 -10.99 -3.97
CA GLY A 233 6.10 -11.76 -5.10
C GLY A 233 5.50 -11.41 -6.47
N SER A 234 4.46 -10.55 -6.54
CA SER A 234 3.90 -10.05 -7.80
C SER A 234 4.61 -8.77 -8.27
N GLN A 235 4.24 -8.26 -9.45
CA GLN A 235 4.72 -6.95 -9.90
C GLN A 235 4.18 -5.77 -9.08
N ALA A 236 3.16 -5.97 -8.22
CA ALA A 236 2.63 -4.98 -7.30
C ALA A 236 3.29 -5.06 -5.90
N ASP A 237 4.29 -5.91 -5.71
CA ASP A 237 5.00 -6.07 -4.45
C ASP A 237 5.90 -4.85 -4.14
N ALA A 238 5.35 -3.84 -3.47
CA ALA A 238 6.07 -2.64 -3.08
C ALA A 238 7.17 -2.89 -2.03
N THR A 239 7.26 -4.10 -1.46
CA THR A 239 8.26 -4.43 -0.42
C THR A 239 9.61 -4.83 -0.97
N GLN A 240 9.83 -4.79 -2.29
CA GLN A 240 11.09 -5.22 -2.92
C GLN A 240 12.29 -4.30 -2.62
N GLY A 241 12.06 -3.10 -2.08
CA GLY A 241 13.10 -2.17 -1.63
C GLY A 241 13.70 -2.51 -0.26
N ASN A 242 14.70 -1.71 0.13
CA ASN A 242 15.23 -1.64 1.48
C ASN A 242 14.85 -0.29 2.10
N ASP A 243 15.12 -0.13 3.41
CA ASP A 243 14.86 1.10 4.14
C ASP A 243 13.39 1.53 4.02
N LEU A 244 12.48 0.58 4.30
CA LEU A 244 11.05 0.78 4.21
C LEU A 244 10.48 1.43 5.48
N ILE A 245 9.51 2.33 5.31
CA ILE A 245 8.56 2.70 6.35
C ILE A 245 7.24 2.02 5.97
N LEU A 246 6.82 1.05 6.78
CA LEU A 246 5.64 0.25 6.50
C LEU A 246 4.40 0.89 7.14
N PHE A 247 3.42 1.27 6.33
CA PHE A 247 2.10 1.69 6.80
C PHE A 247 1.10 0.55 6.65
N VAL A 248 0.36 0.24 7.72
CA VAL A 248 -0.72 -0.76 7.71
C VAL A 248 -1.95 -0.25 8.43
N GLU A 249 -3.09 -0.52 7.86
CA GLU A 249 -4.42 -0.29 8.41
C GLU A 249 -5.32 -1.47 8.05
N GLU A 250 -6.46 -1.65 8.72
CA GLU A 250 -7.39 -2.73 8.39
C GLU A 250 -8.82 -2.41 8.82
N VAL A 251 -9.80 -3.13 8.23
CA VAL A 251 -11.20 -2.99 8.58
C VAL A 251 -11.93 -4.33 8.61
N GLY A 252 -12.67 -4.57 9.70
CA GLY A 252 -13.59 -5.70 9.81
C GLY A 252 -12.92 -7.08 9.89
N GLU A 253 -11.60 -7.12 10.06
CA GLU A 253 -10.85 -8.36 10.17
C GLU A 253 -10.72 -8.84 11.61
N SER A 254 -10.66 -10.16 11.77
CA SER A 254 -10.34 -10.75 13.05
C SER A 254 -8.87 -10.55 13.40
N MET A 255 -8.57 -10.44 14.70
CA MET A 255 -7.19 -10.26 15.18
C MET A 255 -6.25 -11.37 14.69
N HIS A 256 -6.71 -12.62 14.63
CA HIS A 256 -5.89 -13.72 14.12
C HIS A 256 -5.62 -13.65 12.61
N ASN A 257 -6.49 -13.02 11.82
CA ASN A 257 -6.20 -12.75 10.42
C ASN A 257 -5.14 -11.65 10.29
N ILE A 258 -5.21 -10.61 11.09
CA ILE A 258 -4.21 -9.55 11.13
C ILE A 258 -2.85 -10.13 11.56
N ASP A 259 -2.80 -10.95 12.63
CA ASP A 259 -1.57 -11.65 13.03
C ASP A 259 -1.00 -12.49 11.88
N ARG A 260 -1.85 -13.26 11.20
CA ARG A 260 -1.43 -14.09 10.05
C ARG A 260 -0.82 -13.26 8.93
N GLN A 261 -1.43 -12.12 8.55
CA GLN A 261 -0.92 -11.23 7.53
C GLN A 261 0.45 -10.65 7.93
N MET A 262 0.58 -10.21 9.16
CA MET A 262 1.85 -9.69 9.68
C MET A 262 2.93 -10.80 9.76
N ARG A 263 2.56 -12.05 10.12
CA ARG A 263 3.47 -13.20 10.07
C ARG A 263 3.92 -13.54 8.65
N ILE A 264 3.05 -13.34 7.65
CA ILE A 264 3.45 -13.48 6.23
C ILE A 264 4.52 -12.45 5.88
N LEU A 265 4.36 -11.19 6.27
CA LEU A 265 5.40 -10.15 6.09
C LEU A 265 6.70 -10.52 6.81
N GLN A 266 6.62 -11.04 8.03
CA GLN A 266 7.75 -11.52 8.80
C GLN A 266 8.48 -12.67 8.08
N MET A 267 7.78 -13.72 7.68
CA MET A 267 8.35 -14.89 7.01
C MET A 267 8.98 -14.56 5.66
N ASN A 268 8.50 -13.53 4.97
CA ASN A 268 9.08 -13.02 3.72
C ASN A 268 10.20 -11.99 3.96
N GLY A 269 10.63 -11.80 5.21
CA GLY A 269 11.72 -10.91 5.57
C GLY A 269 11.42 -9.42 5.33
N VAL A 270 10.15 -9.03 5.16
CA VAL A 270 9.75 -7.63 4.95
C VAL A 270 10.07 -6.81 6.18
N LEU A 271 9.71 -7.30 7.38
CA LEU A 271 9.95 -6.57 8.63
C LEU A 271 11.43 -6.31 8.90
N ASN A 272 12.34 -7.19 8.44
CA ASN A 272 13.78 -7.00 8.53
C ASN A 272 14.31 -5.86 7.63
N ARG A 273 13.57 -5.47 6.59
CA ARG A 273 13.89 -4.35 5.70
C ARG A 273 13.22 -3.05 6.12
N CYS A 274 12.30 -3.11 7.09
CA CYS A 274 11.67 -1.92 7.64
C CYS A 274 12.65 -1.16 8.55
N LYS A 275 12.63 0.16 8.44
CA LYS A 275 13.28 1.10 9.36
C LYS A 275 12.31 1.64 10.39
N GLY A 276 11.02 1.56 10.13
CA GLY A 276 9.94 1.94 11.03
C GLY A 276 8.60 1.47 10.52
N VAL A 277 7.60 1.52 11.39
CA VAL A 277 6.22 1.12 11.09
C VAL A 277 5.27 2.21 11.51
N ILE A 278 4.24 2.45 10.70
CA ILE A 278 3.10 3.31 11.01
C ILE A 278 1.88 2.42 11.10
N LEU A 279 1.24 2.37 12.26
CA LEU A 279 -0.02 1.70 12.48
C LEU A 279 -1.15 2.73 12.32
N GLY A 280 -1.95 2.56 11.29
CA GLY A 280 -3.17 3.32 11.04
C GLY A 280 -4.32 2.85 11.92
N GLU A 281 -5.54 3.00 11.45
CA GLU A 281 -6.72 2.55 12.16
C GLU A 281 -7.04 1.08 11.85
N PHE A 282 -7.50 0.36 12.88
CA PHE A 282 -7.99 -1.02 12.78
C PHE A 282 -9.50 -1.02 13.09
N ALA A 283 -10.25 -0.42 12.15
CA ALA A 283 -11.68 -0.17 12.33
C ALA A 283 -12.50 -1.47 12.34
N ASP A 284 -13.39 -1.63 13.31
CA ASP A 284 -14.25 -2.82 13.48
C ASP A 284 -13.47 -4.16 13.49
N CYS A 285 -12.18 -4.13 13.84
CA CYS A 285 -11.36 -5.34 13.95
C CYS A 285 -11.61 -6.05 15.28
N GLY A 286 -11.51 -7.40 15.24
CA GLY A 286 -11.77 -8.23 16.42
C GLY A 286 -10.72 -8.07 17.52
N THR A 287 -11.11 -8.38 18.76
CA THR A 287 -10.29 -8.32 19.97
C THR A 287 -10.28 -9.66 20.71
N GLU A 288 -10.19 -10.78 19.94
CA GLU A 288 -10.40 -12.13 20.47
C GLU A 288 -9.26 -12.64 21.37
N PHE A 289 -8.09 -11.99 21.30
CA PHE A 289 -6.93 -12.38 22.10
C PHE A 289 -6.78 -11.55 23.38
N THR A 290 -5.89 -12.01 24.27
CA THR A 290 -5.61 -11.36 25.54
C THR A 290 -4.87 -10.03 25.43
N TYR A 291 -4.49 -9.62 24.23
CA TYR A 291 -3.79 -8.34 24.01
C TYR A 291 -4.64 -7.10 24.26
N GLY A 292 -5.96 -7.22 24.16
CA GLY A 292 -6.88 -6.10 24.34
C GLY A 292 -7.10 -5.23 23.13
N SER A 293 -6.09 -5.03 22.29
CA SER A 293 -6.20 -4.31 20.99
C SER A 293 -5.27 -4.89 19.93
N VAL A 294 -5.53 -4.57 18.68
CA VAL A 294 -4.65 -4.95 17.54
C VAL A 294 -3.29 -4.27 17.69
N GLU A 295 -3.27 -3.00 18.07
CA GLU A 295 -2.04 -2.23 18.25
C GLU A 295 -1.16 -2.84 19.32
N ALA A 296 -1.74 -3.32 20.45
CA ALA A 296 -1.00 -4.00 21.50
C ALA A 296 -0.40 -5.33 21.02
N MET A 297 -1.13 -6.11 20.22
CA MET A 297 -0.61 -7.32 19.59
C MET A 297 0.55 -7.02 18.64
N LEU A 298 0.40 -5.99 17.80
CA LEU A 298 1.44 -5.60 16.86
C LEU A 298 2.65 -4.99 17.55
N HIS A 299 2.47 -4.24 18.64
CA HIS A 299 3.56 -3.76 19.48
C HIS A 299 4.43 -4.93 19.98
N GLU A 300 3.80 -5.97 20.55
CA GLU A 300 4.52 -7.15 21.03
C GLU A 300 5.33 -7.86 19.92
N MET A 301 4.81 -7.89 18.70
CA MET A 301 5.54 -8.45 17.55
C MET A 301 6.69 -7.55 17.09
N LEU A 302 6.46 -6.25 17.03
CA LEU A 302 7.37 -5.29 16.40
C LEU A 302 8.51 -4.86 17.31
N LYS A 303 8.34 -4.91 18.64
CA LYS A 303 9.39 -4.52 19.60
C LYS A 303 10.70 -5.30 19.44
N GLU A 304 10.64 -6.53 18.93
CA GLU A 304 11.82 -7.37 18.72
C GLU A 304 12.73 -6.86 17.59
N TYR A 305 12.21 -5.99 16.70
CA TYR A 305 12.98 -5.44 15.58
C TYR A 305 13.80 -4.21 15.94
N GLY A 306 13.57 -3.58 17.10
CA GLY A 306 14.30 -2.40 17.55
C GLY A 306 14.13 -1.18 16.62
N ILE A 307 12.99 -1.08 15.95
CA ILE A 307 12.62 0.02 15.05
C ILE A 307 11.48 0.85 15.64
N PRO A 308 11.39 2.15 15.36
CA PRO A 308 10.28 2.98 15.83
C PRO A 308 8.95 2.51 15.25
N VAL A 309 7.91 2.56 16.09
CA VAL A 309 6.52 2.28 15.71
C VAL A 309 5.67 3.46 16.10
N LEU A 310 5.06 4.12 15.11
CA LEU A 310 4.10 5.19 15.28
C LEU A 310 2.70 4.58 15.24
N CYS A 311 1.98 4.61 16.36
CA CYS A 311 0.64 4.07 16.48
C CYS A 311 -0.42 5.16 16.42
N GLY A 312 -1.63 4.78 15.98
CA GLY A 312 -2.79 5.66 15.98
C GLY A 312 -2.74 6.76 14.92
N PHE A 313 -2.05 6.54 13.80
CA PHE A 313 -2.17 7.45 12.66
C PHE A 313 -3.61 7.41 12.13
N PRO A 314 -4.33 8.57 12.06
CA PRO A 314 -5.71 8.59 11.60
C PRO A 314 -5.78 8.43 10.08
N GLY A 315 -5.54 7.22 9.60
CA GLY A 315 -5.52 6.82 8.20
C GLY A 315 -6.02 5.39 8.04
N GLY A 316 -6.90 5.19 7.08
CA GLY A 316 -7.55 3.91 6.79
C GLY A 316 -9.07 4.02 6.75
N HIS A 317 -9.76 3.08 7.41
CA HIS A 317 -11.22 2.95 7.34
C HIS A 317 -11.96 3.52 8.56
N GLY A 318 -11.28 4.28 9.41
CA GLY A 318 -11.91 4.96 10.53
C GLY A 318 -12.68 6.22 10.13
N ASP A 319 -12.98 7.03 11.14
CA ASP A 319 -13.73 8.28 10.97
C ASP A 319 -12.96 9.34 10.17
N VAL A 320 -11.64 9.28 10.21
CA VAL A 320 -10.69 10.16 9.52
C VAL A 320 -9.75 9.32 8.67
N ASN A 321 -9.44 9.77 7.46
CA ASN A 321 -8.49 9.11 6.59
C ASN A 321 -7.53 10.14 5.98
N LEU A 322 -6.52 10.54 6.76
CA LEU A 322 -5.55 11.54 6.34
C LEU A 322 -4.70 11.05 5.17
N PRO A 323 -4.40 11.90 4.18
CA PRO A 323 -3.67 11.48 3.00
C PRO A 323 -2.21 11.12 3.30
N LEU A 324 -1.74 10.03 2.72
CA LEU A 324 -0.34 9.60 2.74
C LEU A 324 0.21 9.51 1.32
N VAL A 325 1.44 9.96 1.11
CA VAL A 325 2.12 9.84 -0.18
C VAL A 325 2.90 8.53 -0.23
N MET A 326 2.31 7.52 -0.86
CA MET A 326 2.91 6.20 -1.02
C MET A 326 4.06 6.26 -2.03
N GLY A 327 5.13 5.54 -1.75
CA GLY A 327 6.38 5.61 -2.52
C GLY A 327 7.25 6.82 -2.18
N ALA A 328 6.79 7.77 -1.36
CA ALA A 328 7.60 8.93 -0.97
C ALA A 328 8.66 8.57 0.08
N PRO A 329 9.83 9.25 0.05
CA PRO A 329 10.73 9.26 1.19
C PRO A 329 10.08 10.00 2.35
N VAL A 330 10.06 9.37 3.53
CA VAL A 330 9.47 9.93 4.75
C VAL A 330 10.41 9.80 5.94
N THR A 331 10.18 10.64 6.95
CA THR A 331 10.81 10.54 8.27
C THR A 331 9.71 10.45 9.32
N ILE A 332 9.81 9.48 10.21
CA ILE A 332 9.04 9.40 11.44
C ILE A 332 9.96 9.67 12.64
N ASP A 333 9.46 10.42 13.60
CA ASP A 333 10.15 10.68 14.89
C ASP A 333 9.12 10.44 16.00
N VAL A 334 9.32 9.35 16.74
CA VAL A 334 8.41 8.86 17.79
C VAL A 334 9.06 9.11 19.15
N ARG A 335 8.39 9.86 20.00
CA ARG A 335 8.85 10.28 21.33
C ARG A 335 7.81 9.95 22.39
N ALA A 336 8.21 10.05 23.65
CA ALA A 336 7.32 9.83 24.78
C ALA A 336 6.09 10.76 24.81
N ASP A 337 6.21 11.98 24.28
CA ASP A 337 5.18 13.02 24.31
C ASP A 337 4.37 13.13 22.99
N GLY A 338 4.72 12.36 21.97
CA GLY A 338 4.03 12.35 20.68
C GLY A 338 4.89 11.85 19.54
N ALA A 339 4.40 12.00 18.32
CA ALA A 339 5.15 11.60 17.14
C ALA A 339 4.98 12.59 15.99
N THR A 340 5.92 12.58 15.05
CA THR A 340 5.79 13.31 13.79
C THR A 340 6.00 12.40 12.60
N LEU A 341 5.27 12.69 11.50
CA LEU A 341 5.47 12.11 10.19
C LEU A 341 5.66 13.23 9.19
N GLN A 342 6.78 13.21 8.48
CA GLN A 342 7.14 14.20 7.48
C GLN A 342 7.48 13.54 6.15
N PHE A 343 6.91 14.06 5.06
CA PHE A 343 7.29 13.67 3.69
C PHE A 343 8.49 14.51 3.24
N ASN A 344 9.56 13.85 2.79
CA ASN A 344 10.79 14.48 2.31
C ASN A 344 10.70 14.73 0.80
N ILE A 345 9.69 15.44 0.37
CA ILE A 345 9.42 15.82 -1.02
C ILE A 345 9.30 17.35 -1.12
N ASP A 346 9.48 17.89 -2.32
CA ASP A 346 9.25 19.31 -2.60
C ASP A 346 7.77 19.68 -2.43
N GLY A 347 7.51 20.94 -2.17
CA GLY A 347 6.19 21.51 -1.88
C GLY A 347 6.22 22.38 -0.63
N THR A 348 5.12 23.08 -0.37
CA THR A 348 4.98 23.88 0.84
C THR A 348 4.65 22.97 2.02
N GLN A 349 5.54 22.87 3.00
CA GLN A 349 5.26 22.08 4.21
C GLN A 349 4.22 22.79 5.08
N CYS A 350 3.19 22.06 5.48
CA CYS A 350 2.10 22.55 6.33
C CYS A 350 1.98 21.68 7.58
N GLU A 351 2.09 22.29 8.76
CA GLU A 351 1.89 21.55 10.01
C GLU A 351 0.43 21.19 10.22
N VAL A 352 0.18 19.93 10.57
CA VAL A 352 -1.15 19.36 10.79
C VAL A 352 -1.16 18.62 12.11
N ARG A 353 -1.84 19.17 13.09
CA ARG A 353 -2.08 18.50 14.38
C ARG A 353 -3.26 17.55 14.25
N THR A 354 -3.00 16.26 14.29
CA THR A 354 -4.05 15.27 14.09
C THR A 354 -5.10 15.29 15.18
N ALA A 355 -4.72 15.64 16.41
CA ALA A 355 -5.65 15.79 17.53
C ALA A 355 -6.75 16.84 17.27
N ASP A 356 -6.43 17.93 16.57
CA ASP A 356 -7.41 18.99 16.24
C ASP A 356 -8.46 18.47 15.24
N ILE A 357 -8.07 17.55 14.36
CA ILE A 357 -8.96 16.94 13.35
C ILE A 357 -9.84 15.88 14.02
N THR A 358 -9.26 14.95 14.75
CA THR A 358 -10.00 13.85 15.38
C THR A 358 -10.99 14.34 16.43
N ALA A 359 -10.69 15.45 17.14
CA ALA A 359 -11.59 16.07 18.10
C ALA A 359 -12.87 16.66 17.48
N THR A 360 -12.85 16.98 16.17
CA THR A 360 -14.02 17.58 15.46
C THR A 360 -14.97 16.54 14.89
N VAL A 361 -14.57 15.28 14.84
CA VAL A 361 -15.38 14.19 14.28
C VAL A 361 -16.23 13.57 15.38
N THR A 362 -17.55 13.74 15.28
CA THR A 362 -18.46 13.12 16.24
C THR A 362 -18.63 11.65 15.87
N PRO A 363 -18.43 10.68 16.79
CA PRO A 363 -18.47 9.23 16.49
C PRO A 363 -19.76 8.68 15.83
N ALA A 364 -20.83 9.46 15.82
CA ALA A 364 -22.13 9.07 15.25
C ALA A 364 -22.21 9.16 13.72
N ALA A 365 -21.35 9.92 13.05
CA ALA A 365 -21.40 10.10 11.59
C ALA A 365 -20.77 8.93 10.81
N ALA A 366 -19.83 8.24 11.41
CA ALA A 366 -19.07 7.15 10.77
C ALA A 366 -19.83 5.83 10.70
N ARG A 367 -20.67 5.50 11.68
CA ARG A 367 -21.41 4.22 11.73
C ARG A 367 -22.42 4.04 10.59
N MET A 368 -22.79 5.10 9.88
CA MET A 368 -23.78 5.06 8.79
C MET A 368 -23.20 4.64 7.42
N VAL A 369 -21.88 4.71 7.24
CA VAL A 369 -21.22 4.45 5.93
C VAL A 369 -20.95 2.97 5.72
N MET A 370 -20.72 2.22 6.80
CA MET A 370 -20.42 0.78 6.76
C MET A 370 -21.67 -0.12 6.87
N ALA A 371 -22.84 0.45 7.14
CA ALA A 371 -24.10 -0.30 7.22
C ALA A 371 -24.70 -0.75 5.87
N GLY A 372 -23.99 -0.52 4.76
CA GLY A 372 -24.22 -1.23 3.49
C GLY A 372 -23.63 -2.64 3.60
N LYS A 373 -24.07 -3.38 4.61
CA LYS A 373 -23.63 -4.74 4.94
C LYS A 373 -24.03 -5.73 3.86
N HIS A 374 -23.13 -6.65 3.66
CA HIS A 374 -23.39 -8.07 3.43
C HIS A 374 -24.89 -8.46 3.41
N GLU A 375 -25.56 -8.27 2.27
CA GLU A 375 -26.65 -9.07 1.78
C GLU A 375 -26.34 -9.51 0.35
#